data_da04d5aaa76e6e3638fb1ef8702a3e88
#
_entry.id   da04d5aaa76e6e3638fb1ef8702a3e88
#
_cell.length_a   1.000
_cell.length_b   1.000
_cell.length_c   1.000
_cell.angle_alpha   90.00
_cell.angle_beta   90.00
_cell.angle_gamma   90.00
#
_symmetry.space_group_name_H-M   'P 1'
#
loop_
_entity.id
_entity.type
_entity.pdbx_description
1 polymer ?
#
loop_
_entity_poly.entity_id
_entity_poly.type
_entity_poly.pdbx_seq_one_letter_code
_entity_poly.pdbx_strand_id
1 'polypeptide(L)'
;MVGPSRPQFVLFGSSIVQLAFYEYGWGADLAHIYSRKADIFKRGYVGWNSSQALEVVEKVFPKDDPVQPSLVICYFGGNDSVLPHPEGLSSHVPLPIYERNMEKIAIHLQSLSKTTRLIFLSAPPVNEEQMEEVLGITDRKNEWCGIYSDALIRLCNKMNIKAIDMFSLIQQREDWLTTSFIDGIHFTPLASSIVAAEIRKVITEADWEPSLHWDKLPTEFDISISASAVG
;
A
#
# COMPACT_ATOMS: atom_id res chain seq x y z
N MET A 1 -1.33 15.11 -20.77
CA MET A 1 -1.11 13.67 -20.54
C MET A 1 0.13 13.27 -21.33
N VAL A 2 1.03 12.49 -20.74
CA VAL A 2 2.17 11.91 -21.48
C VAL A 2 1.67 10.63 -22.15
N GLY A 3 1.95 10.44 -23.40
CA GLY A 3 1.56 9.26 -24.16
C GLY A 3 2.75 8.40 -24.61
N PRO A 4 2.52 7.16 -25.00
CA PRO A 4 1.24 6.47 -25.05
C PRO A 4 0.69 6.15 -23.65
N SER A 5 -0.63 5.95 -23.50
CA SER A 5 -1.24 5.61 -22.21
C SER A 5 -0.85 4.20 -21.80
N ARG A 6 -0.46 4.06 -20.53
CA ARG A 6 -0.17 2.78 -19.88
C ARG A 6 -1.17 2.50 -18.76
N PRO A 7 -1.37 1.24 -18.34
CA PRO A 7 -2.09 0.95 -17.11
C PRO A 7 -1.59 1.79 -15.94
N GLN A 8 -2.51 2.38 -15.18
CA GLN A 8 -2.16 3.18 -14.02
C GLN A 8 -2.25 2.35 -12.75
N PHE A 9 -1.16 2.28 -11.99
CA PHE A 9 -1.11 1.69 -10.65
C PHE A 9 -0.98 2.82 -9.64
N VAL A 10 -1.91 2.93 -8.73
CA VAL A 10 -1.93 4.02 -7.74
C VAL A 10 -1.65 3.46 -6.36
N LEU A 11 -0.62 3.98 -5.72
CA LEU A 11 -0.27 3.71 -4.33
C LEU A 11 -0.94 4.78 -3.47
N PHE A 12 -1.95 4.42 -2.69
CA PHE A 12 -2.74 5.34 -1.87
C PHE A 12 -2.60 5.01 -0.39
N GLY A 13 -2.16 5.97 0.43
CA GLY A 13 -1.97 5.69 1.85
C GLY A 13 -1.26 6.78 2.65
N SER A 14 -0.77 6.41 3.82
CA SER A 14 -0.05 7.31 4.73
C SER A 14 1.47 7.31 4.48
N SER A 15 2.28 7.46 5.54
CA SER A 15 3.75 7.55 5.44
C SER A 15 4.40 6.32 4.78
N ILE A 16 3.91 5.11 5.01
CA ILE A 16 4.44 3.89 4.36
C ILE A 16 4.31 3.98 2.83
N VAL A 17 3.26 4.62 2.32
CA VAL A 17 3.11 4.91 0.90
C VAL A 17 3.93 6.13 0.49
N GLN A 18 3.95 7.20 1.29
CA GLN A 18 4.74 8.39 0.94
C GLN A 18 6.23 8.07 0.80
N LEU A 19 6.74 7.19 1.65
CA LEU A 19 8.14 6.74 1.64
C LEU A 19 8.41 5.56 0.70
N ALA A 20 7.39 5.06 -0.03
CA ALA A 20 7.53 3.87 -0.87
C ALA A 20 8.59 4.01 -2.00
N PHE A 21 9.01 5.23 -2.35
CA PHE A 21 10.06 5.48 -3.35
C PHE A 21 11.42 5.90 -2.73
N TYR A 22 11.48 5.95 -1.39
CA TYR A 22 12.69 6.32 -0.68
C TYR A 22 13.61 5.10 -0.53
N GLU A 23 14.93 5.28 -0.67
CA GLU A 23 16.01 4.30 -0.43
C GLU A 23 15.61 2.82 -0.66
N TYR A 24 15.43 2.41 -1.91
CA TYR A 24 14.99 1.05 -2.27
C TYR A 24 13.62 0.65 -1.69
N GLY A 25 12.73 1.62 -1.55
CA GLY A 25 11.37 1.38 -1.07
C GLY A 25 10.56 0.49 -2.01
N TRP A 26 9.55 -0.19 -1.47
CA TRP A 26 8.72 -1.17 -2.18
C TRP A 26 8.03 -0.62 -3.44
N GLY A 27 7.67 0.66 -3.46
CA GLY A 27 7.09 1.31 -4.64
C GLY A 27 8.13 1.57 -5.74
N ALA A 28 9.39 1.83 -5.38
CA ALA A 28 10.48 1.96 -6.34
C ALA A 28 10.79 0.62 -7.03
N ASP A 29 10.75 -0.49 -6.27
CA ASP A 29 10.88 -1.84 -6.83
C ASP A 29 9.76 -2.14 -7.83
N LEU A 30 8.51 -1.83 -7.49
CA LEU A 30 7.39 -1.96 -8.42
C LEU A 30 7.59 -1.09 -9.67
N ALA A 31 8.00 0.17 -9.52
CA ALA A 31 8.25 1.06 -10.66
C ALA A 31 9.36 0.54 -11.58
N HIS A 32 10.38 -0.11 -11.03
CA HIS A 32 11.43 -0.75 -11.80
C HIS A 32 10.89 -1.95 -12.60
N ILE A 33 10.15 -2.85 -11.97
CA ILE A 33 9.63 -4.07 -12.60
C ILE A 33 8.59 -3.75 -13.69
N TYR A 34 7.72 -2.78 -13.45
CA TYR A 34 6.69 -2.35 -14.40
C TYR A 34 7.17 -1.26 -15.36
N SER A 35 8.48 -1.02 -15.43
CA SER A 35 9.09 -0.11 -16.39
C SER A 35 8.59 -0.36 -17.81
N ARG A 36 8.12 0.69 -18.51
CA ARG A 36 7.49 0.63 -19.83
C ARG A 36 6.18 -0.17 -19.95
N LYS A 37 5.60 -0.62 -18.83
CA LYS A 37 4.40 -1.48 -18.79
C LYS A 37 3.24 -0.85 -18.03
N ALA A 38 3.54 -0.12 -16.96
CA ALA A 38 2.55 0.61 -16.17
C ALA A 38 3.16 1.91 -15.63
N ASP A 39 2.32 2.91 -15.42
CA ASP A 39 2.67 4.13 -14.70
C ASP A 39 2.30 3.98 -13.23
N ILE A 40 3.27 4.23 -12.33
CA ILE A 40 3.05 4.10 -10.89
C ILE A 40 2.91 5.48 -10.27
N PHE A 41 1.71 5.79 -9.78
CA PHE A 41 1.38 7.05 -9.13
C PHE A 41 1.39 6.90 -7.61
N LYS A 42 2.11 7.77 -6.92
CA LYS A 42 2.17 7.79 -5.47
C LYS A 42 1.24 8.88 -4.92
N ARG A 43 0.31 8.48 -4.04
CA ARG A 43 -0.62 9.32 -3.25
C ARG A 43 -0.45 8.95 -1.77
N GLY A 44 0.72 9.26 -1.21
CA GLY A 44 1.07 9.02 0.18
C GLY A 44 1.04 10.31 0.99
N TYR A 45 0.46 10.24 2.18
CA TYR A 45 0.21 11.39 3.06
C TYR A 45 0.66 11.05 4.49
N VAL A 46 1.85 11.51 4.88
CA VAL A 46 2.41 11.28 6.23
C VAL A 46 1.42 11.70 7.32
N GLY A 47 1.27 10.86 8.33
CA GLY A 47 0.42 11.15 9.50
C GLY A 47 -1.07 10.90 9.28
N TRP A 48 -1.53 10.67 8.06
CA TRP A 48 -2.95 10.50 7.78
C TRP A 48 -3.48 9.16 8.29
N ASN A 49 -4.72 9.21 8.78
CA ASN A 49 -5.54 8.07 9.17
C ASN A 49 -6.68 7.80 8.17
N SER A 50 -7.49 6.78 8.42
CA SER A 50 -8.60 6.40 7.54
C SER A 50 -9.71 7.46 7.41
N SER A 51 -9.90 8.32 8.41
CA SER A 51 -10.90 9.39 8.35
C SER A 51 -10.50 10.47 7.34
N GLN A 52 -9.26 10.93 7.39
CA GLN A 52 -8.73 11.89 6.42
C GLN A 52 -8.69 11.30 4.99
N ALA A 53 -8.35 10.01 4.88
CA ALA A 53 -8.38 9.30 3.61
C ALA A 53 -9.80 9.28 3.00
N LEU A 54 -10.82 8.99 3.83
CA LEU A 54 -12.21 8.95 3.40
C LEU A 54 -12.71 10.32 2.90
N GLU A 55 -12.27 11.42 3.54
CA GLU A 55 -12.67 12.79 3.12
C GLU A 55 -12.16 13.16 1.72
N VAL A 56 -11.10 12.53 1.25
CA VAL A 56 -10.46 12.91 -0.03
C VAL A 56 -10.53 11.82 -1.09
N VAL A 57 -10.98 10.61 -0.77
CA VAL A 57 -10.92 9.48 -1.69
C VAL A 57 -11.60 9.77 -3.03
N GLU A 58 -12.73 10.48 -3.04
CA GLU A 58 -13.43 10.87 -4.27
C GLU A 58 -12.68 11.93 -5.09
N LYS A 59 -11.84 12.75 -4.43
CA LYS A 59 -10.99 13.74 -5.11
C LYS A 59 -9.73 13.10 -5.68
N VAL A 60 -9.20 12.08 -5.01
CA VAL A 60 -8.04 11.32 -5.47
C VAL A 60 -8.43 10.36 -6.61
N PHE A 61 -9.64 9.81 -6.54
CA PHE A 61 -10.19 8.84 -7.49
C PHE A 61 -11.57 9.29 -7.96
N PRO A 62 -11.67 10.32 -8.81
CA PRO A 62 -12.95 10.76 -9.37
C PRO A 62 -13.53 9.68 -10.30
N LYS A 63 -14.83 9.38 -10.12
CA LYS A 63 -15.52 8.33 -10.90
C LYS A 63 -15.72 8.70 -12.38
N ASP A 64 -15.71 9.98 -12.68
CA ASP A 64 -15.89 10.54 -14.02
C ASP A 64 -14.55 10.75 -14.76
N ASP A 65 -13.42 10.40 -14.15
CA ASP A 65 -12.14 10.42 -14.87
C ASP A 65 -12.19 9.41 -16.03
N PRO A 66 -11.86 9.83 -17.26
CA PRO A 66 -11.87 8.94 -18.43
C PRO A 66 -10.85 7.79 -18.35
N VAL A 67 -9.85 7.91 -17.48
CA VAL A 67 -8.83 6.88 -17.27
C VAL A 67 -8.85 6.44 -15.82
N GLN A 68 -9.47 5.31 -15.57
CA GLN A 68 -9.53 4.73 -14.23
C GLN A 68 -8.27 3.89 -13.92
N PRO A 69 -7.82 3.81 -12.67
CA PRO A 69 -6.67 3.01 -12.30
C PRO A 69 -6.91 1.51 -12.57
N SER A 70 -5.89 0.83 -13.10
CA SER A 70 -5.92 -0.62 -13.27
C SER A 70 -5.64 -1.35 -11.96
N LEU A 71 -4.82 -0.75 -11.07
CA LEU A 71 -4.51 -1.27 -9.74
C LEU A 71 -4.48 -0.13 -8.72
N VAL A 72 -5.11 -0.33 -7.58
CA VAL A 72 -4.93 0.52 -6.40
C VAL A 72 -4.37 -0.33 -5.26
N ILE A 73 -3.19 0.06 -4.75
CA ILE A 73 -2.62 -0.49 -3.53
C ILE A 73 -2.89 0.50 -2.41
N CYS A 74 -3.73 0.11 -1.45
CA CYS A 74 -4.23 1.00 -0.39
C CYS A 74 -3.67 0.62 0.97
N TYR A 75 -3.16 1.60 1.73
CA TYR A 75 -2.62 1.41 3.07
C TYR A 75 -3.10 2.50 4.04
N PHE A 76 -3.89 2.13 5.02
CA PHE A 76 -4.22 2.90 6.23
C PHE A 76 -4.41 1.94 7.40
N GLY A 77 -4.29 2.44 8.63
CA GLY A 77 -4.46 1.65 9.84
C GLY A 77 -3.34 1.85 10.86
N GLY A 78 -2.10 2.07 10.42
CA GLY A 78 -0.98 2.31 11.34
C GLY A 78 -1.16 3.57 12.19
N ASN A 79 -1.69 4.66 11.65
CA ASN A 79 -2.00 5.87 12.44
C ASN A 79 -3.33 5.74 13.19
N ASP A 80 -4.29 5.01 12.63
CA ASP A 80 -5.57 4.72 13.27
C ASP A 80 -5.40 3.94 14.58
N SER A 81 -4.41 3.02 14.62
CA SER A 81 -4.12 2.14 15.76
C SER A 81 -3.32 2.80 16.90
N VAL A 82 -2.95 4.06 16.78
CA VAL A 82 -2.34 4.82 17.89
C VAL A 82 -3.30 4.86 19.08
N LEU A 83 -2.77 4.89 20.30
CA LEU A 83 -3.61 5.01 21.49
C LEU A 83 -4.37 6.34 21.52
N PRO A 84 -5.60 6.38 22.02
CA PRO A 84 -6.35 7.62 22.13
C PRO A 84 -5.67 8.56 23.12
N HIS A 85 -5.54 9.84 22.74
CA HIS A 85 -5.05 10.88 23.65
C HIS A 85 -6.23 11.53 24.38
N PRO A 86 -6.15 11.80 25.70
CA PRO A 86 -7.26 12.38 26.47
C PRO A 86 -7.82 13.69 25.89
N GLU A 87 -6.97 14.49 25.27
CA GLU A 87 -7.33 15.77 24.65
C GLU A 87 -7.66 15.65 23.15
N GLY A 88 -7.75 14.43 22.60
CA GLY A 88 -8.05 14.22 21.19
C GLY A 88 -6.95 14.63 20.21
N LEU A 89 -5.71 14.79 20.70
CA LEU A 89 -4.57 15.24 19.89
C LEU A 89 -3.84 14.10 19.16
N SER A 90 -4.34 12.87 19.23
CA SER A 90 -3.74 11.73 18.51
C SER A 90 -4.40 11.48 17.16
N SER A 91 -3.70 10.73 16.30
CA SER A 91 -4.25 10.26 15.03
C SER A 91 -5.20 9.06 15.18
N HIS A 92 -5.48 8.65 16.41
CA HIS A 92 -6.35 7.52 16.73
C HIS A 92 -7.72 7.60 16.04
N VAL A 93 -8.14 6.49 15.47
CA VAL A 93 -9.52 6.28 14.99
C VAL A 93 -10.05 5.01 15.65
N PRO A 94 -11.14 5.07 16.43
CA PRO A 94 -11.72 3.90 17.07
C PRO A 94 -11.97 2.76 16.07
N LEU A 95 -11.66 1.52 16.46
CA LEU A 95 -11.70 0.37 15.57
C LEU A 95 -13.01 0.24 14.75
N PRO A 96 -14.23 0.40 15.32
CA PRO A 96 -15.46 0.33 14.54
C PRO A 96 -15.61 1.46 13.51
N ILE A 97 -14.95 2.61 13.75
CA ILE A 97 -14.93 3.73 12.79
C ILE A 97 -13.93 3.44 11.69
N TYR A 98 -12.74 2.93 12.04
CA TYR A 98 -11.73 2.48 11.07
C TYR A 98 -12.30 1.44 10.10
N GLU A 99 -12.93 0.38 10.60
CA GLU A 99 -13.57 -0.64 9.76
C GLU A 99 -14.58 -0.03 8.79
N ARG A 100 -15.43 0.87 9.28
CA ARG A 100 -16.42 1.58 8.46
C ARG A 100 -15.78 2.49 7.41
N ASN A 101 -14.71 3.20 7.78
CA ASN A 101 -13.99 4.07 6.87
C ASN A 101 -13.35 3.24 5.74
N MET A 102 -12.67 2.14 6.09
CA MET A 102 -12.02 1.26 5.12
C MET A 102 -13.04 0.56 4.23
N GLU A 103 -14.20 0.17 4.76
CA GLU A 103 -15.31 -0.38 3.94
C GLU A 103 -15.81 0.64 2.92
N LYS A 104 -16.03 1.90 3.31
CA LYS A 104 -16.45 2.97 2.40
C LYS A 104 -15.40 3.29 1.34
N ILE A 105 -14.13 3.37 1.72
CA ILE A 105 -13.01 3.53 0.78
C ILE A 105 -12.99 2.38 -0.22
N ALA A 106 -13.12 1.15 0.25
CA ALA A 106 -13.14 -0.04 -0.59
C ALA A 106 -14.32 -0.03 -1.59
N ILE A 107 -15.53 0.30 -1.12
CA ILE A 107 -16.74 0.44 -1.98
C ILE A 107 -16.50 1.49 -3.06
N HIS A 108 -15.96 2.65 -2.70
CA HIS A 108 -15.64 3.70 -3.68
C HIS A 108 -14.66 3.18 -4.73
N LEU A 109 -13.54 2.61 -4.32
CA LEU A 109 -12.51 2.09 -5.23
C LEU A 109 -13.03 0.97 -6.12
N GLN A 110 -13.84 0.04 -5.60
CA GLN A 110 -14.50 -1.01 -6.42
C GLN A 110 -15.48 -0.44 -7.45
N SER A 111 -16.04 0.74 -7.17
CA SER A 111 -17.02 1.38 -8.07
C SER A 111 -16.39 2.15 -9.24
N LEU A 112 -15.06 2.31 -9.29
CA LEU A 112 -14.37 3.09 -10.32
C LEU A 112 -14.46 2.43 -11.70
N SER A 113 -14.17 1.13 -11.78
CA SER A 113 -14.22 0.37 -13.01
C SER A 113 -14.33 -1.12 -12.72
N LYS A 114 -14.92 -1.89 -13.65
CA LYS A 114 -14.95 -3.37 -13.58
C LYS A 114 -13.55 -3.99 -13.65
N THR A 115 -12.58 -3.27 -14.17
CA THR A 115 -11.19 -3.72 -14.34
C THR A 115 -10.23 -3.16 -13.31
N THR A 116 -10.66 -2.25 -12.44
CA THR A 116 -9.85 -1.76 -11.31
C THR A 116 -9.66 -2.88 -10.30
N ARG A 117 -8.41 -3.23 -10.02
CA ARG A 117 -8.02 -4.25 -9.04
C ARG A 117 -7.53 -3.59 -7.76
N LEU A 118 -7.78 -4.24 -6.63
CA LEU A 118 -7.43 -3.70 -5.32
C LEU A 118 -6.52 -4.67 -4.56
N ILE A 119 -5.49 -4.13 -3.93
CA ILE A 119 -4.69 -4.79 -2.90
C ILE A 119 -4.67 -3.87 -1.68
N PHE A 120 -5.12 -4.35 -0.54
CA PHE A 120 -5.03 -3.62 0.71
C PHE A 120 -3.86 -4.14 1.52
N LEU A 121 -3.08 -3.23 2.10
CA LEU A 121 -1.98 -3.54 3.01
C LEU A 121 -2.47 -3.27 4.44
N SER A 122 -2.36 -4.25 5.32
CA SER A 122 -2.76 -4.09 6.72
C SER A 122 -1.75 -3.25 7.51
N ALA A 123 -2.08 -2.88 8.75
CA ALA A 123 -1.14 -2.21 9.63
C ALA A 123 0.07 -3.14 9.91
N PRO A 124 1.33 -2.69 9.66
CA PRO A 124 2.50 -3.48 10.01
C PRO A 124 2.73 -3.51 11.52
N PRO A 125 3.58 -4.41 12.02
CA PRO A 125 4.06 -4.32 13.39
C PRO A 125 4.91 -3.07 13.60
N VAL A 126 5.19 -2.74 14.85
CA VAL A 126 6.09 -1.63 15.25
C VAL A 126 7.11 -2.13 16.26
N ASN A 127 8.29 -1.53 16.26
CA ASN A 127 9.26 -1.71 17.32
C ASN A 127 9.10 -0.57 18.35
N GLU A 128 8.41 -0.87 19.47
CA GLU A 128 8.06 0.11 20.49
C GLU A 128 9.30 0.74 21.14
N GLU A 129 10.33 -0.05 21.42
CA GLU A 129 11.58 0.43 22.03
C GLU A 129 12.34 1.37 21.10
N GLN A 130 12.55 0.99 19.83
CA GLN A 130 13.21 1.82 18.84
C GLN A 130 12.43 3.12 18.57
N MET A 131 11.10 3.04 18.53
CA MET A 131 10.22 4.19 18.31
C MET A 131 10.31 5.20 19.47
N GLU A 132 10.33 4.73 20.70
CA GLU A 132 10.54 5.57 21.87
C GLU A 132 11.94 6.22 21.87
N GLU A 133 12.97 5.44 21.57
CA GLU A 133 14.37 5.92 21.52
C GLU A 133 14.59 6.96 20.40
N VAL A 134 14.08 6.69 19.18
CA VAL A 134 14.38 7.52 18.00
C VAL A 134 13.42 8.70 17.86
N LEU A 135 12.13 8.49 18.16
CA LEU A 135 11.07 9.48 17.90
C LEU A 135 10.44 10.07 19.18
N GLY A 136 10.71 9.48 20.35
CA GLY A 136 10.02 9.85 21.58
C GLY A 136 8.54 9.50 21.62
N ILE A 137 8.08 8.60 20.77
CA ILE A 137 6.68 8.17 20.63
C ILE A 137 6.43 6.96 21.52
N THR A 138 5.42 7.04 22.40
CA THR A 138 5.04 5.96 23.34
C THR A 138 3.58 5.52 23.22
N ASP A 139 2.79 6.23 22.44
CA ASP A 139 1.35 6.04 22.27
C ASP A 139 0.97 5.06 21.15
N ARG A 140 1.96 4.38 20.55
CA ARG A 140 1.74 3.34 19.55
C ARG A 140 2.19 1.99 20.10
N LYS A 141 1.31 1.00 20.04
CA LYS A 141 1.55 -0.34 20.58
C LYS A 141 1.44 -1.41 19.50
N ASN A 142 2.36 -2.37 19.52
CA ASN A 142 2.38 -3.47 18.57
C ASN A 142 1.08 -4.29 18.61
N GLU A 143 0.56 -4.54 19.82
CA GLU A 143 -0.72 -5.23 20.01
C GLU A 143 -1.88 -4.55 19.26
N TRP A 144 -1.96 -3.22 19.32
CA TRP A 144 -3.01 -2.47 18.63
C TRP A 144 -2.84 -2.51 17.12
N CYS A 145 -1.60 -2.47 16.61
CA CYS A 145 -1.34 -2.68 15.18
C CYS A 145 -1.88 -4.04 14.72
N GLY A 146 -1.70 -5.10 15.50
CA GLY A 146 -2.24 -6.43 15.23
C GLY A 146 -3.78 -6.44 15.17
N ILE A 147 -4.44 -5.79 16.14
CA ILE A 147 -5.93 -5.70 16.18
C ILE A 147 -6.48 -5.02 14.91
N TYR A 148 -5.85 -3.90 14.47
CA TYR A 148 -6.28 -3.19 13.26
C TYR A 148 -5.90 -3.94 11.98
N SER A 149 -4.79 -4.67 11.98
CA SER A 149 -4.43 -5.58 10.89
C SER A 149 -5.49 -6.64 10.70
N ASP A 150 -5.83 -7.38 11.75
CA ASP A 150 -6.85 -8.43 11.74
C ASP A 150 -8.21 -7.91 11.27
N ALA A 151 -8.60 -6.72 11.71
CA ALA A 151 -9.86 -6.11 11.30
C ALA A 151 -9.89 -5.83 9.79
N LEU A 152 -8.80 -5.30 9.22
CA LEU A 152 -8.71 -5.06 7.79
C LEU A 152 -8.73 -6.37 6.99
N ILE A 153 -7.99 -7.38 7.42
CA ILE A 153 -7.96 -8.68 6.74
C ILE A 153 -9.35 -9.32 6.73
N ARG A 154 -10.09 -9.29 7.86
CA ARG A 154 -11.48 -9.76 7.91
C ARG A 154 -12.39 -8.98 6.95
N LEU A 155 -12.25 -7.66 6.91
CA LEU A 155 -13.02 -6.80 6.00
C LEU A 155 -12.73 -7.16 4.53
N CYS A 156 -11.47 -7.28 4.16
CA CYS A 156 -11.07 -7.60 2.79
C CYS A 156 -11.58 -8.98 2.36
N ASN A 157 -11.52 -9.98 3.24
CA ASN A 157 -12.09 -11.31 3.00
C ASN A 157 -13.61 -11.23 2.75
N LYS A 158 -14.35 -10.48 3.59
CA LYS A 158 -15.81 -10.26 3.42
C LYS A 158 -16.14 -9.59 2.08
N MET A 159 -15.29 -8.68 1.62
CA MET A 159 -15.49 -7.90 0.40
C MET A 159 -14.86 -8.54 -0.86
N ASN A 160 -14.22 -9.68 -0.74
CA ASN A 160 -13.45 -10.34 -1.81
C ASN A 160 -12.37 -9.43 -2.42
N ILE A 161 -11.63 -8.71 -1.57
CA ILE A 161 -10.50 -7.86 -1.92
C ILE A 161 -9.21 -8.58 -1.55
N LYS A 162 -8.21 -8.55 -2.43
CA LYS A 162 -6.87 -9.06 -2.10
C LYS A 162 -6.25 -8.19 -1.01
N ALA A 163 -5.68 -8.82 0.00
CA ALA A 163 -5.03 -8.14 1.11
C ALA A 163 -3.72 -8.81 1.47
N ILE A 164 -2.77 -8.01 1.96
CA ILE A 164 -1.50 -8.47 2.51
C ILE A 164 -1.51 -8.19 4.01
N ASP A 165 -1.43 -9.25 4.80
CA ASP A 165 -1.23 -9.16 6.24
C ASP A 165 0.23 -8.77 6.53
N MET A 166 0.52 -7.46 6.53
CA MET A 166 1.87 -6.98 6.80
C MET A 166 2.31 -7.23 8.25
N PHE A 167 1.35 -7.31 9.19
CA PHE A 167 1.66 -7.60 10.59
C PHE A 167 2.32 -8.96 10.73
N SER A 168 1.66 -10.01 10.22
CA SER A 168 2.22 -11.36 10.24
C SER A 168 3.44 -11.50 9.31
N LEU A 169 3.40 -10.89 8.12
CA LEU A 169 4.46 -10.99 7.11
C LEU A 169 5.82 -10.54 7.64
N ILE A 170 5.87 -9.37 8.27
CA ILE A 170 7.13 -8.83 8.80
C ILE A 170 7.63 -9.67 9.98
N GLN A 171 6.74 -10.15 10.85
CA GLN A 171 7.08 -10.94 12.03
C GLN A 171 7.45 -12.41 11.73
N GLN A 172 7.38 -12.88 10.48
CA GLN A 172 7.89 -14.20 10.10
C GLN A 172 9.41 -14.31 10.26
N ARG A 173 10.12 -13.19 10.30
CA ARG A 173 11.57 -13.18 10.54
C ARG A 173 11.84 -13.12 12.04
N GLU A 174 12.76 -13.94 12.51
CA GLU A 174 13.19 -13.94 13.92
C GLU A 174 13.82 -12.60 14.34
N ASP A 175 14.52 -11.93 13.41
CA ASP A 175 15.24 -10.67 13.62
C ASP A 175 14.43 -9.41 13.23
N TRP A 176 13.11 -9.52 13.05
CA TRP A 176 12.28 -8.44 12.53
C TRP A 176 12.36 -7.13 13.33
N LEU A 177 12.50 -7.21 14.66
CA LEU A 177 12.63 -6.03 15.53
C LEU A 177 13.86 -5.19 15.19
N THR A 178 14.98 -5.83 14.83
CA THR A 178 16.26 -5.14 14.61
C THR A 178 16.53 -4.81 13.15
N THR A 179 15.80 -5.44 12.20
CA THR A 179 16.13 -5.34 10.78
C THR A 179 15.05 -4.66 9.94
N SER A 180 13.81 -4.54 10.47
CA SER A 180 12.70 -4.12 9.63
C SER A 180 12.42 -2.63 9.64
N PHE A 181 12.84 -1.87 10.65
CA PHE A 181 12.48 -0.47 10.83
C PHE A 181 13.70 0.44 10.94
N ILE A 182 13.58 1.65 10.39
CA ILE A 182 14.58 2.71 10.52
C ILE A 182 14.38 3.54 11.80
N ASP A 183 13.15 3.59 12.31
CA ASP A 183 12.71 4.41 13.44
C ASP A 183 11.63 3.74 14.30
N GLY A 184 11.47 2.43 14.16
CA GLY A 184 10.44 1.64 14.83
C GLY A 184 9.09 1.57 14.11
N ILE A 185 8.89 2.39 13.04
CA ILE A 185 7.64 2.48 12.26
C ILE A 185 7.89 2.25 10.76
N HIS A 186 8.85 2.97 10.19
CA HIS A 186 9.08 3.01 8.75
C HIS A 186 10.09 1.95 8.31
N PHE A 187 9.85 1.38 7.14
CA PHE A 187 10.58 0.21 6.65
C PHE A 187 12.03 0.52 6.25
N THR A 188 12.92 -0.39 6.60
CA THR A 188 14.23 -0.51 5.97
C THR A 188 14.12 -0.98 4.53
N PRO A 189 15.20 -0.92 3.72
CA PRO A 189 15.25 -1.56 2.41
C PRO A 189 14.90 -3.05 2.45
N LEU A 190 15.30 -3.77 3.51
CA LEU A 190 14.97 -5.18 3.69
C LEU A 190 13.46 -5.41 3.85
N ALA A 191 12.81 -4.72 4.78
CA ALA A 191 11.36 -4.84 4.95
C ALA A 191 10.60 -4.38 3.69
N SER A 192 11.06 -3.32 3.04
CA SER A 192 10.52 -2.88 1.75
C SER A 192 10.60 -3.97 0.67
N SER A 193 11.71 -4.70 0.58
CA SER A 193 11.86 -5.79 -0.39
C SER A 193 10.91 -6.96 -0.10
N ILE A 194 10.65 -7.25 1.17
CA ILE A 194 9.67 -8.28 1.59
C ILE A 194 8.25 -7.87 1.15
N VAL A 195 7.86 -6.63 1.42
CA VAL A 195 6.55 -6.09 1.01
C VAL A 195 6.40 -6.09 -0.51
N ALA A 196 7.42 -5.66 -1.24
CA ALA A 196 7.43 -5.68 -2.71
C ALA A 196 7.29 -7.10 -3.27
N ALA A 197 7.99 -8.06 -2.69
CA ALA A 197 7.91 -9.46 -3.08
C ALA A 197 6.50 -10.03 -2.86
N GLU A 198 5.86 -9.73 -1.74
CA GLU A 198 4.51 -10.21 -1.45
C GLU A 198 3.47 -9.54 -2.35
N ILE A 199 3.59 -8.24 -2.65
CA ILE A 199 2.72 -7.56 -3.63
C ILE A 199 2.82 -8.25 -5.00
N ARG A 200 4.04 -8.53 -5.47
CA ARG A 200 4.26 -9.24 -6.76
C ARG A 200 3.64 -10.63 -6.75
N LYS A 201 3.79 -11.36 -5.66
CA LYS A 201 3.20 -12.68 -5.48
C LYS A 201 1.68 -12.60 -5.57
N VAL A 202 1.03 -11.67 -4.85
CA VAL A 202 -0.44 -11.46 -4.91
C VAL A 202 -0.89 -11.16 -6.34
N ILE A 203 -0.17 -10.29 -7.08
CA ILE A 203 -0.49 -9.99 -8.48
C ILE A 203 -0.33 -11.22 -9.38
N THR A 204 0.71 -12.04 -9.14
CA THR A 204 0.99 -13.25 -9.92
C THR A 204 -0.08 -14.34 -9.70
N GLU A 205 -0.51 -14.52 -8.45
CA GLU A 205 -1.48 -15.56 -8.05
C GLU A 205 -2.95 -15.13 -8.26
N ALA A 206 -3.17 -13.85 -8.60
CA ALA A 206 -4.53 -13.35 -8.80
C ALA A 206 -5.06 -13.76 -10.18
N ASP A 207 -6.24 -14.41 -10.21
CA ASP A 207 -6.99 -14.76 -11.42
C ASP A 207 -7.71 -13.52 -12.00
N TRP A 208 -6.95 -12.48 -12.30
CA TRP A 208 -7.49 -11.25 -12.86
C TRP A 208 -7.49 -11.27 -14.40
N GLU A 209 -8.61 -10.90 -14.99
CA GLU A 209 -8.73 -10.65 -16.42
C GLU A 209 -9.13 -9.19 -16.69
N PRO A 210 -8.30 -8.41 -17.39
CA PRO A 210 -6.94 -8.76 -17.85
C PRO A 210 -5.95 -8.92 -16.68
N SER A 211 -4.95 -9.79 -16.90
CA SER A 211 -3.86 -9.98 -15.92
C SER A 211 -3.04 -8.70 -15.76
N LEU A 212 -2.64 -8.40 -14.52
CA LEU A 212 -1.71 -7.31 -14.22
C LEU A 212 -0.27 -7.81 -13.95
N HIS A 213 -0.01 -9.11 -14.17
CA HIS A 213 1.34 -9.65 -14.05
C HIS A 213 2.29 -8.95 -15.06
N TRP A 214 3.47 -8.59 -14.60
CA TRP A 214 4.40 -7.75 -15.39
C TRP A 214 4.79 -8.37 -16.74
N ASP A 215 4.85 -9.70 -16.88
CA ASP A 215 5.20 -10.36 -18.14
C ASP A 215 4.01 -10.46 -19.12
N LYS A 216 2.77 -10.29 -18.65
CA LYS A 216 1.56 -10.29 -19.47
C LYS A 216 1.18 -8.91 -19.99
N LEU A 217 1.66 -7.86 -19.32
CA LEU A 217 1.42 -6.50 -19.79
C LEU A 217 2.28 -6.19 -21.02
N PRO A 218 1.71 -5.58 -22.07
CA PRO A 218 2.48 -5.17 -23.23
C PRO A 218 3.49 -4.10 -22.86
N THR A 219 4.62 -4.14 -23.50
CA THR A 219 5.59 -3.04 -23.44
C THR A 219 5.15 -1.95 -24.40
N GLU A 220 5.17 -0.68 -23.98
CA GLU A 220 4.94 0.42 -24.91
C GLU A 220 6.00 0.40 -26.03
N PHE A 221 5.57 0.61 -27.26
CA PHE A 221 6.40 0.49 -28.44
C PHE A 221 7.09 -0.88 -28.55
N ASP A 222 6.54 -1.73 -29.36
CA ASP A 222 7.14 -3.03 -29.71
C ASP A 222 8.34 -2.80 -30.66
N ILE A 223 9.45 -2.28 -30.07
CA ILE A 223 10.70 -2.13 -30.81
C ILE A 223 11.44 -3.46 -30.70
N SER A 224 11.30 -4.29 -31.71
CA SER A 224 12.24 -5.38 -31.96
C SER A 224 13.61 -4.74 -32.26
N ILE A 225 14.47 -4.66 -31.26
CA ILE A 225 15.89 -4.33 -31.49
C ILE A 225 16.45 -5.54 -32.23
N SER A 226 16.55 -5.44 -33.56
CA SER A 226 17.28 -6.42 -34.34
C SER A 226 18.70 -6.43 -33.82
N ALA A 227 19.24 -7.61 -33.49
CA ALA A 227 20.59 -7.83 -32.96
C ALA A 227 21.74 -7.40 -33.92
N SER A 228 21.44 -6.72 -35.00
CA SER A 228 22.38 -6.26 -36.05
C SER A 228 22.93 -4.83 -35.85
N ALA A 229 22.69 -4.17 -34.70
CA ALA A 229 23.15 -2.81 -34.44
C ALA A 229 24.26 -2.70 -33.37
N VAL A 230 24.95 -3.79 -33.05
CA VAL A 230 26.15 -3.79 -32.20
C VAL A 230 27.26 -4.47 -33.02
N GLY A 231 27.79 -3.70 -33.93
CA GLY A 231 29.03 -3.99 -34.68
C GLY A 231 30.08 -2.94 -34.36
#